data_844e042cf525a0f74495cd96868510db
#
_entry.id   844e042cf525a0f74495cd96868510db
#
_cell.length_a   1.000
_cell.length_b   1.000
_cell.length_c   1.000
_cell.angle_alpha   90.00
_cell.angle_beta   90.00
_cell.angle_gamma   90.00
#
_symmetry.space_group_name_H-M   'P 1'
#
loop_
_entity.id
_entity.type
_entity.pdbx_description
1 polymer ?
#
loop_
_entity_poly.entity_id
_entity_poly.type
_entity_poly.pdbx_seq_one_letter_code
_entity_poly.pdbx_strand_id
1 'polypeptide(L)'
;MKTIKSPREFERVFSCGKRAYGSLICIRVAKTCEDGEARVAFVAPKRLGNAVVRNRCKRVLREAARIESLPVEGYDIILFATPQTHNASLQDVSRELQRLLGKVGIL
;
A
#
# COMPACT_ATOMS: atom_id res chain seq x y z
N MET A 1 11.32 -6.73 -4.20
CA MET A 1 10.00 -6.09 -4.37
C MET A 1 10.15 -4.90 -5.32
N LYS A 2 9.41 -4.91 -6.42
CA LYS A 2 9.43 -3.79 -7.36
C LYS A 2 8.53 -2.68 -6.86
N THR A 3 8.99 -1.42 -6.99
CA THR A 3 8.23 -0.27 -6.54
C THR A 3 7.80 0.61 -7.70
N ILE A 4 6.70 1.32 -7.51
CA ILE A 4 6.21 2.28 -8.50
C ILE A 4 7.12 3.51 -8.43
N LYS A 5 7.84 3.80 -9.52
CA LYS A 5 8.81 4.90 -9.54
C LYS A 5 8.35 6.06 -10.42
N SER A 6 7.50 5.79 -11.39
CA SER A 6 7.03 6.81 -12.33
C SER A 6 5.82 7.56 -11.75
N PRO A 7 5.83 8.90 -11.75
CA PRO A 7 4.65 9.67 -11.35
C PRO A 7 3.41 9.34 -12.18
N ARG A 8 3.59 9.03 -13.47
CA ARG A 8 2.50 8.65 -14.34
C ARG A 8 1.86 7.34 -13.91
N GLU A 9 2.68 6.34 -13.57
CA GLU A 9 2.20 5.06 -13.08
C GLU A 9 1.47 5.20 -11.75
N PHE A 10 2.03 6.00 -10.86
CA PHE A 10 1.39 6.28 -9.58
C PHE A 10 0.01 6.90 -9.78
N GLU A 11 -0.06 7.93 -10.63
CA GLU A 11 -1.32 8.62 -10.90
C GLU A 11 -2.36 7.69 -11.51
N ARG A 12 -1.94 6.80 -12.38
CA ARG A 12 -2.84 5.81 -12.99
C ARG A 12 -3.48 4.93 -11.92
N VAL A 13 -2.68 4.38 -11.02
CA VAL A 13 -3.21 3.53 -9.95
C VAL A 13 -4.06 4.33 -9.00
N PHE A 14 -3.63 5.55 -8.66
CA PHE A 14 -4.35 6.42 -7.76
C PHE A 14 -5.73 6.80 -8.31
N SER A 15 -5.80 7.14 -9.60
CA SER A 15 -7.05 7.63 -10.22
C SER A 15 -7.98 6.52 -10.65
N CYS A 16 -7.44 5.41 -11.17
CA CYS A 16 -8.23 4.36 -11.80
C CYS A 16 -8.40 3.13 -10.92
N GLY A 17 -7.65 3.04 -9.83
CA GLY A 17 -7.65 1.85 -8.98
C GLY A 17 -8.86 1.73 -8.08
N LYS A 18 -9.16 0.51 -7.71
CA LYS A 18 -10.14 0.25 -6.65
C LYS A 18 -9.57 0.67 -5.31
N ARG A 19 -10.44 1.15 -4.44
CA ARG A 19 -10.04 1.64 -3.11
C ARG A 19 -10.60 0.74 -2.03
N ALA A 20 -9.82 0.58 -0.96
CA ALA A 20 -10.31 -0.02 0.26
C ALA A 20 -9.72 0.75 1.44
N TYR A 21 -10.56 1.09 2.41
CA TYR A 21 -10.18 1.92 3.54
C TYR A 21 -10.26 1.12 4.83
N GLY A 22 -9.22 1.26 5.64
CA GLY A 22 -9.19 0.73 7.00
C GLY A 22 -8.73 1.81 7.96
N SER A 23 -8.80 1.52 9.26
CA SER A 23 -8.33 2.47 10.27
C SER A 23 -6.81 2.54 10.35
N LEU A 24 -6.12 1.43 10.07
CA LEU A 24 -4.67 1.34 10.19
C LEU A 24 -3.94 1.63 8.88
N ILE A 25 -4.56 1.30 7.76
CA ILE A 25 -4.02 1.57 6.41
C ILE A 25 -5.16 1.71 5.43
N CYS A 26 -4.83 2.30 4.27
CA CYS A 26 -5.72 2.31 3.11
C CYS A 26 -4.95 1.79 1.91
N ILE A 27 -5.65 1.26 0.92
CA ILE A 27 -4.99 0.76 -0.29
C ILE A 27 -5.72 1.21 -1.54
N ARG A 28 -4.96 1.27 -2.64
CA ARG A 28 -5.50 1.41 -4.00
C ARG A 28 -4.88 0.36 -4.87
N VAL A 29 -5.69 -0.29 -5.70
CA VAL A 29 -5.25 -1.43 -6.50
C VAL A 29 -5.75 -1.27 -7.92
N ALA A 30 -4.86 -1.42 -8.89
CA ALA A 30 -5.19 -1.40 -10.31
C ALA A 30 -4.48 -2.54 -11.00
N LYS A 31 -5.02 -2.99 -12.15
CA LYS A 31 -4.34 -4.00 -12.93
C LYS A 31 -3.03 -3.42 -13.47
N THR A 32 -2.00 -4.27 -13.57
CA THR A 32 -0.73 -3.85 -14.12
C THR A 32 -0.87 -3.44 -15.57
N CYS A 33 0.08 -2.64 -16.03
CA CYS A 33 0.19 -2.29 -17.44
C CYS A 33 0.59 -3.52 -18.26
N GLU A 34 0.62 -3.35 -19.58
CA GLU A 34 0.92 -4.42 -20.52
C GLU A 34 2.31 -5.05 -20.32
N ASP A 35 3.24 -4.33 -19.68
CA ASP A 35 4.56 -4.87 -19.38
C ASP A 35 4.52 -6.02 -18.37
N GLY A 36 3.39 -6.18 -17.67
CA GLY A 36 3.14 -7.31 -16.79
C GLY A 36 3.85 -7.29 -15.45
N GLU A 37 4.66 -6.29 -15.15
CA GLU A 37 5.36 -6.20 -13.87
C GLU A 37 4.49 -5.59 -12.79
N ALA A 38 4.15 -6.37 -11.78
CA ALA A 38 3.43 -5.88 -10.60
C ALA A 38 4.38 -5.05 -9.74
N ARG A 39 3.88 -3.92 -9.24
CA ARG A 39 4.66 -2.98 -8.42
C ARG A 39 3.85 -2.49 -7.25
N VAL A 40 4.56 -2.01 -6.21
CA VAL A 40 3.92 -1.43 -5.03
C VAL A 40 4.49 -0.04 -4.77
N ALA A 41 3.70 0.78 -4.07
CA ALA A 41 4.17 2.06 -3.56
C ALA A 41 3.72 2.22 -2.11
N PHE A 42 4.49 2.98 -1.35
CA PHE A 42 4.23 3.23 0.07
C PHE A 42 4.16 4.73 0.29
N VAL A 43 3.04 5.22 0.79
CA VAL A 43 2.80 6.65 0.97
C VAL A 43 2.53 6.95 2.44
N ALA A 44 3.32 7.87 3.00
CA ALA A 44 3.08 8.43 4.32
C ALA A 44 2.92 9.94 4.15
N PRO A 45 1.67 10.46 4.14
CA PRO A 45 1.44 11.88 3.88
C PRO A 45 2.10 12.79 4.92
N LYS A 46 2.44 14.01 4.50
CA LYS A 46 3.11 14.97 5.37
C LYS A 46 2.29 15.32 6.62
N ARG A 47 0.97 15.27 6.53
CA ARG A 47 0.08 15.57 7.65
C ARG A 47 0.21 14.59 8.82
N LEU A 48 0.85 13.44 8.62
CA LEU A 48 1.00 12.45 9.67
C LEU A 48 2.05 12.82 10.72
N GLY A 49 2.95 13.74 10.38
CA GLY A 49 3.97 14.15 11.31
C GLY A 49 5.29 14.45 10.63
N ASN A 50 6.36 14.46 11.43
CA ASN A 50 7.70 14.75 10.93
C ASN A 50 8.29 13.54 10.19
N ALA A 51 9.54 13.70 9.73
CA ALA A 51 10.22 12.66 8.95
C ALA A 51 10.37 11.35 9.72
N VAL A 52 10.59 11.42 11.03
CA VAL A 52 10.76 10.22 11.87
C VAL A 52 9.48 9.39 11.86
N VAL A 53 8.34 10.04 12.12
CA VAL A 53 7.04 9.38 12.12
C VAL A 53 6.73 8.79 10.74
N ARG A 54 6.94 9.59 9.70
CA ARG A 54 6.63 9.16 8.33
C ARG A 54 7.51 8.00 7.88
N ASN A 55 8.79 8.02 8.22
CA ASN A 55 9.70 6.92 7.87
C ASN A 55 9.31 5.64 8.61
N ARG A 56 8.88 5.75 9.87
CA ARG A 56 8.38 4.61 10.62
C ARG A 56 7.14 4.02 9.95
N CYS A 57 6.20 4.87 9.53
CA CYS A 57 5.00 4.42 8.83
C CYS A 57 5.36 3.68 7.55
N LYS A 58 6.27 4.22 6.74
CA LYS A 58 6.70 3.55 5.51
C LYS A 58 7.33 2.20 5.79
N ARG A 59 8.12 2.11 6.85
CA ARG A 59 8.75 0.84 7.24
C ARG A 59 7.70 -0.20 7.60
N VAL A 60 6.69 0.19 8.38
CA VAL A 60 5.61 -0.71 8.76
C VAL A 60 4.85 -1.19 7.53
N LEU A 61 4.53 -0.26 6.61
CA LEU A 61 3.83 -0.62 5.38
C LEU A 61 4.65 -1.61 4.55
N ARG A 62 5.96 -1.35 4.43
CA ARG A 62 6.85 -2.20 3.63
C ARG A 62 6.95 -3.61 4.22
N GLU A 63 7.07 -3.71 5.54
CA GLU A 63 7.14 -5.00 6.21
C GLU A 63 5.82 -5.76 6.10
N ALA A 64 4.69 -5.08 6.24
CA ALA A 64 3.37 -5.71 6.05
C ALA A 64 3.22 -6.23 4.61
N ALA A 65 3.65 -5.45 3.64
CA ALA A 65 3.62 -5.86 2.24
C ALA A 65 4.47 -7.12 2.02
N ARG A 66 5.63 -7.18 2.64
CA ARG A 66 6.51 -8.35 2.52
C ARG A 66 5.87 -9.58 3.13
N ILE A 67 5.25 -9.44 4.30
CA ILE A 67 4.57 -10.55 4.98
C ILE A 67 3.43 -11.08 4.12
N GLU A 68 2.67 -10.20 3.48
CA GLU A 68 1.54 -10.58 2.63
C GLU A 68 1.95 -10.89 1.19
N SER A 69 3.24 -11.01 0.94
CA SER A 69 3.81 -11.41 -0.35
C SER A 69 3.45 -10.48 -1.50
N LEU A 70 3.40 -9.17 -1.23
CA LEU A 70 3.19 -8.21 -2.30
C LEU A 70 4.49 -8.00 -3.08
N PRO A 71 4.43 -7.64 -4.36
CA PRO A 71 3.21 -7.39 -5.13
C PRO A 71 2.51 -8.69 -5.54
N VAL A 72 1.20 -8.59 -5.77
CA VAL A 72 0.42 -9.70 -6.31
C VAL A 72 0.48 -9.63 -7.83
N GLU A 73 0.78 -10.74 -8.47
CA GLU A 73 0.88 -10.79 -9.93
C GLU A 73 -0.38 -10.24 -10.59
N GLY A 74 -0.18 -9.38 -11.56
CA GLY A 74 -1.27 -8.76 -12.31
C GLY A 74 -1.82 -7.47 -11.70
N TYR A 75 -1.31 -7.03 -10.54
CA TYR A 75 -1.85 -5.84 -9.87
C TYR A 75 -0.76 -4.92 -9.37
N ASP A 76 -0.98 -3.62 -9.57
CA ASP A 76 -0.19 -2.57 -8.94
C ASP A 76 -0.94 -2.07 -7.72
N ILE A 77 -0.25 -1.90 -6.60
CA ILE A 77 -0.86 -1.60 -5.31
C ILE A 77 -0.16 -0.41 -4.66
N ILE A 78 -0.94 0.54 -4.16
CA ILE A 78 -0.43 1.65 -3.35
C ILE A 78 -0.95 1.47 -1.92
N LEU A 79 -0.05 1.46 -0.96
CA LEU A 79 -0.39 1.41 0.46
C LEU A 79 -0.21 2.80 1.06
N PHE A 80 -1.24 3.27 1.77
CA PHE A 80 -1.26 4.58 2.41
C PHE A 80 -1.28 4.43 3.92
N ALA A 81 -0.40 5.15 4.60
CA ALA A 81 -0.45 5.24 6.06
C ALA A 81 -1.59 6.15 6.49
N THR A 82 -2.17 5.84 7.65
CA THR A 82 -3.17 6.67 8.33
C THR A 82 -2.56 7.21 9.62
N PRO A 83 -3.26 8.12 10.33
CA PRO A 83 -2.75 8.58 11.63
C PRO A 83 -2.52 7.48 12.65
N GLN A 84 -3.15 6.31 12.50
CA GLN A 84 -2.98 5.20 13.42
C GLN A 84 -1.86 4.24 13.05
N THR A 85 -1.29 4.33 11.85
CA THR A 85 -0.29 3.36 11.37
C THR A 85 0.91 3.28 12.30
N HIS A 86 1.45 4.42 12.75
CA HIS A 86 2.71 4.40 13.51
C HIS A 86 2.54 3.84 14.92
N ASN A 87 1.33 3.79 15.45
CA ASN A 87 1.04 3.22 16.77
C ASN A 87 0.54 1.78 16.69
N ALA A 88 0.29 1.26 15.49
CA ALA A 88 -0.23 -0.08 15.30
C ALA A 88 0.91 -1.10 15.30
N SER A 89 0.61 -2.32 15.75
CA SER A 89 1.58 -3.40 15.62
C SER A 89 1.66 -3.85 14.16
N LEU A 90 2.82 -4.38 13.80
CA LEU A 90 3.02 -4.92 12.45
C LEU A 90 2.00 -6.02 12.14
N GLN A 91 1.69 -6.86 13.13
CA GLN A 91 0.72 -7.94 12.95
C GLN A 91 -0.67 -7.41 12.64
N ASP A 92 -1.10 -6.35 13.33
CA ASP A 92 -2.40 -5.75 13.09
C ASP A 92 -2.48 -5.09 11.71
N VAL A 93 -1.41 -4.41 11.30
CA VAL A 93 -1.34 -3.79 9.98
C VAL A 93 -1.39 -4.85 8.89
N SER A 94 -0.62 -5.93 9.05
CA SER A 94 -0.59 -7.03 8.09
C SER A 94 -1.96 -7.70 7.96
N ARG A 95 -2.63 -7.92 9.10
CA ARG A 95 -3.96 -8.52 9.10
C ARG A 95 -4.98 -7.61 8.40
N GLU A 96 -4.91 -6.32 8.65
CA GLU A 96 -5.81 -5.38 7.98
C GLU A 96 -5.52 -5.32 6.48
N LEU A 97 -4.25 -5.36 6.08
CA LEU A 97 -3.87 -5.41 4.67
C LEU A 97 -4.50 -6.63 3.99
N GLN A 98 -4.41 -7.80 4.61
CA GLN A 98 -5.02 -9.01 4.09
C GLN A 98 -6.53 -8.84 3.90
N ARG A 99 -7.20 -8.27 4.90
CA ARG A 99 -8.64 -8.00 4.84
C ARG A 99 -8.99 -7.06 3.68
N LEU A 100 -8.21 -5.99 3.50
CA LEU A 100 -8.45 -5.01 2.44
C LEU A 100 -8.20 -5.60 1.06
N LEU A 101 -7.18 -6.45 0.92
CA LEU A 101 -6.92 -7.14 -0.34
C LEU A 101 -8.09 -8.05 -0.72
N GLY A 102 -8.70 -8.69 0.27
CA GLY A 102 -9.92 -9.47 0.05
C GLY A 102 -11.08 -8.62 -0.43
N LYS A 103 -11.22 -7.41 0.13
CA LYS A 103 -12.31 -6.50 -0.26
C LYS A 103 -12.20 -6.05 -1.71
N VAL A 104 -10.99 -5.87 -2.22
CA VAL A 104 -10.80 -5.47 -3.63
C VAL A 104 -10.73 -6.65 -4.58
N GLY A 105 -10.88 -7.87 -4.06
CA GLY A 105 -11.00 -9.07 -4.89
C GLY A 105 -9.68 -9.68 -5.33
N ILE A 106 -8.57 -9.36 -4.66
CA ILE A 106 -7.26 -9.93 -5.01
C ILE A 106 -7.00 -11.23 -4.27
N LEU A 107 -7.49 -11.33 -3.04
CA LEU A 107 -7.32 -12.54 -2.21
C LEU A 107 -8.65 -13.23 -1.98
#